data_71df8da70db660ed9a47ebffa18f766c
#
_entry.id   71df8da70db660ed9a47ebffa18f766c
#
_cell.length_a   1.000
_cell.length_b   1.000
_cell.length_c   1.000
_cell.angle_alpha   90.00
_cell.angle_beta   90.00
_cell.angle_gamma   90.00
#
_symmetry.space_group_name_H-M   'P 1'
#
loop_
_entity.id
_entity.type
_entity.pdbx_description
1 polymer ?
#
loop_
_entity_poly.entity_id
_entity_poly.type
_entity_poly.pdbx_seq_one_letter_code
_entity_poly.pdbx_strand_id
1 'polypeptide(L)'
;AAEKVAARNLKMKIIDAEYTFDNGKLVFYFTAASRVDFRDLVKDLASAFHSRIELRQVGIRDETRLLGGIAPCGRVVCCASCLPDFRKVTIKMAKTQGLSLNPAKISGLCGRLMCCLEYENDHYSETYKLMPKIGSEVDTPDGKAIVVTNNMLTLVVTTKKQTQDGGFTYK
;
A
#
# COMPACT_ATOMS: atom_id res chain seq x y z
N ALA A 1 3.51 1.21 29.97
CA ALA A 1 2.86 2.33 29.29
C ALA A 1 1.44 1.97 28.86
N ALA A 2 1.22 0.84 28.18
CA ALA A 2 -0.10 0.41 27.72
C ALA A 2 -1.14 0.33 28.84
N GLU A 3 -0.79 -0.18 30.01
CA GLU A 3 -1.67 -0.24 31.19
C GLU A 3 -2.12 1.16 31.63
N LYS A 4 -1.23 2.15 31.61
CA LYS A 4 -1.56 3.54 31.96
C LYS A 4 -2.50 4.19 30.91
N VAL A 5 -2.33 3.86 29.63
CA VAL A 5 -3.24 4.28 28.56
C VAL A 5 -4.63 3.68 28.78
N ALA A 6 -4.71 2.37 29.09
CA ALA A 6 -5.95 1.68 29.36
C ALA A 6 -6.66 2.23 30.63
N ALA A 7 -5.92 2.45 31.71
CA ALA A 7 -6.46 3.01 32.96
C ALA A 7 -7.09 4.40 32.78
N ARG A 8 -6.62 5.18 31.82
CA ARG A 8 -7.15 6.50 31.47
C ARG A 8 -8.17 6.49 30.33
N ASN A 9 -8.56 5.31 29.80
CA ASN A 9 -9.49 5.14 28.69
C ASN A 9 -9.13 5.99 27.47
N LEU A 10 -7.83 6.19 27.18
CA LEU A 10 -7.39 6.96 26.04
C LEU A 10 -7.53 6.15 24.76
N LYS A 11 -8.16 6.72 23.72
CA LYS A 11 -8.33 6.08 22.40
C LYS A 11 -7.05 6.18 21.58
N MET A 12 -5.98 5.57 22.08
CA MET A 12 -4.67 5.50 21.44
C MET A 12 -4.03 4.14 21.70
N LYS A 13 -3.16 3.72 20.80
CA LYS A 13 -2.38 2.48 20.89
C LYS A 13 -0.91 2.82 20.87
N ILE A 14 -0.16 2.42 21.88
CA ILE A 14 1.30 2.48 21.89
C ILE A 14 1.82 1.40 20.95
N ILE A 15 2.71 1.76 20.04
CA ILE A 15 3.30 0.87 19.04
C ILE A 15 4.70 0.44 19.47
N ASP A 16 5.53 1.41 19.87
CA ASP A 16 6.90 1.17 20.24
C ASP A 16 7.39 2.24 21.23
N ALA A 17 8.52 1.99 21.86
CA ALA A 17 9.18 2.93 22.75
C ALA A 17 10.70 2.76 22.72
N GLU A 18 11.41 3.86 22.56
CA GLU A 18 12.88 3.86 22.52
C GLU A 18 13.47 4.97 23.38
N TYR A 19 14.63 4.71 23.97
CA TYR A 19 15.45 5.74 24.59
C TYR A 19 16.28 6.44 23.53
N THR A 20 16.46 7.75 23.66
CA THR A 20 17.47 8.47 22.89
C THR A 20 18.88 7.97 23.28
N PHE A 21 19.84 8.10 22.35
CA PHE A 21 21.21 7.59 22.55
C PHE A 21 21.88 8.11 23.84
N ASP A 22 21.55 9.33 24.24
CA ASP A 22 21.99 9.97 25.47
C ASP A 22 21.21 9.56 26.74
N ASN A 23 20.24 8.66 26.59
CA ASN A 23 19.28 8.26 27.65
C ASN A 23 18.52 9.44 28.29
N GLY A 24 18.59 10.63 27.70
CA GLY A 24 17.94 11.83 28.24
C GLY A 24 16.41 11.85 28.03
N LYS A 25 15.91 11.08 27.08
CA LYS A 25 14.48 11.03 26.75
C LYS A 25 14.02 9.62 26.44
N LEU A 26 12.77 9.34 26.76
CA LEU A 26 12.03 8.16 26.33
C LEU A 26 10.93 8.58 25.35
N VAL A 27 11.06 8.13 24.10
CA VAL A 27 10.12 8.42 23.01
C VAL A 27 9.16 7.26 22.88
N PHE A 28 7.85 7.55 22.94
CA PHE A 28 6.79 6.57 22.65
C PHE A 28 6.16 6.89 21.31
N TYR A 29 6.10 5.90 20.45
CA TYR A 29 5.36 5.96 19.18
C TYR A 29 3.95 5.44 19.38
N PHE A 30 2.95 6.20 18.93
CA PHE A 30 1.56 5.81 19.10
C PHE A 30 0.72 6.12 17.87
N THR A 31 -0.39 5.38 17.73
CA THR A 31 -1.46 5.67 16.77
C THR A 31 -2.73 6.08 17.49
N ALA A 32 -3.48 7.00 16.89
CA ALA A 32 -4.80 7.42 17.34
C ALA A 32 -5.65 7.84 16.15
N ALA A 33 -6.94 7.52 16.18
CA ALA A 33 -7.90 7.91 15.13
C ALA A 33 -8.28 9.39 15.18
N SER A 34 -8.17 10.02 16.36
CA SER A 34 -8.53 11.41 16.63
C SER A 34 -7.50 12.05 17.55
N ARG A 35 -7.62 13.35 17.73
CA ARG A 35 -6.77 14.08 18.69
C ARG A 35 -7.00 13.57 20.11
N VAL A 36 -5.94 13.21 20.80
CA VAL A 36 -5.95 12.70 22.19
C VAL A 36 -5.26 13.73 23.09
N ASP A 37 -5.86 14.00 24.26
CA ASP A 37 -5.20 14.76 25.32
C ASP A 37 -4.41 13.79 26.22
N PHE A 38 -3.11 13.88 26.14
CA PHE A 38 -2.18 12.97 26.83
C PHE A 38 -1.37 13.66 27.93
N ARG A 39 -1.74 14.90 28.34
CA ARG A 39 -0.99 15.67 29.36
C ARG A 39 -0.78 14.92 30.67
N ASP A 40 -1.83 14.28 31.16
CA ASP A 40 -1.74 13.52 32.40
C ASP A 40 -1.05 12.18 32.22
N LEU A 41 -1.19 11.56 31.03
CA LEU A 41 -0.41 10.35 30.68
C LEU A 41 1.08 10.63 30.71
N VAL A 42 1.53 11.78 30.16
CA VAL A 42 2.95 12.18 30.18
C VAL A 42 3.47 12.31 31.61
N LYS A 43 2.70 12.91 32.53
CA LYS A 43 3.08 13.01 33.94
C LYS A 43 3.25 11.63 34.58
N ASP A 44 2.29 10.72 34.37
CA ASP A 44 2.34 9.37 34.88
C ASP A 44 3.51 8.55 34.34
N LEU A 45 3.83 8.74 33.05
CA LEU A 45 4.98 8.07 32.44
C LEU A 45 6.29 8.65 32.96
N ALA A 46 6.40 9.98 33.05
CA ALA A 46 7.58 10.64 33.60
C ALA A 46 7.88 10.20 35.05
N SER A 47 6.83 10.09 35.85
CA SER A 47 6.95 9.61 37.24
C SER A 47 7.36 8.15 37.33
N ALA A 48 6.92 7.31 36.36
CA ALA A 48 7.21 5.87 36.38
C ALA A 48 8.61 5.54 35.83
N PHE A 49 9.07 6.30 34.81
CA PHE A 49 10.33 6.03 34.12
C PHE A 49 11.46 6.97 34.51
N HIS A 50 11.19 7.99 35.33
CA HIS A 50 12.15 9.01 35.77
C HIS A 50 12.94 9.65 34.62
N SER A 51 12.29 9.79 33.45
CA SER A 51 12.87 10.30 32.22
C SER A 51 11.96 11.30 31.57
N ARG A 52 12.52 12.17 30.75
CA ARG A 52 11.71 13.06 29.92
C ARG A 52 10.95 12.27 28.87
N ILE A 53 9.62 12.38 28.87
CA ILE A 53 8.74 11.65 27.94
C ILE A 53 8.44 12.49 26.72
N GLU A 54 8.58 11.88 25.55
CA GLU A 54 8.13 12.42 24.27
C GLU A 54 7.12 11.46 23.64
N LEU A 55 5.98 11.96 23.19
CA LEU A 55 4.95 11.18 22.51
C LEU A 55 4.90 11.59 21.03
N ARG A 56 5.15 10.64 20.12
CA ARG A 56 5.11 10.83 18.67
C ARG A 56 3.95 10.05 18.05
N GLN A 57 3.03 10.77 17.46
CA GLN A 57 1.98 10.13 16.69
C GLN A 57 2.54 9.68 15.34
N VAL A 58 2.33 8.39 15.00
CA VAL A 58 2.72 7.79 13.73
C VAL A 58 1.50 7.45 12.90
N GLY A 59 1.67 7.44 11.57
CA GLY A 59 0.63 7.03 10.64
C GLY A 59 0.44 5.51 10.64
N ILE A 60 -0.72 5.03 10.16
CA ILE A 60 -1.04 3.58 10.10
C ILE A 60 -0.01 2.81 9.25
N ARG A 61 0.57 3.43 8.21
CA ARG A 61 1.60 2.79 7.39
C ARG A 61 2.95 2.76 8.12
N ASP A 62 3.26 3.78 8.91
CA ASP A 62 4.45 3.80 9.75
C ASP A 62 4.33 2.79 10.90
N GLU A 63 3.14 2.61 11.47
CA GLU A 63 2.85 1.50 12.39
C GLU A 63 3.20 0.16 11.75
N THR A 64 2.70 -0.09 10.53
CA THR A 64 3.02 -1.33 9.80
C THR A 64 4.51 -1.46 9.49
N ARG A 65 5.20 -0.35 9.24
CA ARG A 65 6.65 -0.33 9.01
C ARG A 65 7.43 -0.73 10.26
N LEU A 66 7.04 -0.21 11.42
CA LEU A 66 7.69 -0.50 12.72
C LEU A 66 7.44 -1.95 13.16
N LEU A 67 6.19 -2.43 13.04
CA LEU A 67 5.82 -3.79 13.41
C LEU A 67 6.31 -4.84 12.41
N GLY A 68 6.51 -4.45 11.15
CA GLY A 68 6.84 -5.38 10.08
C GLY A 68 5.66 -6.27 9.68
N GLY A 69 5.98 -7.39 9.03
CA GLY A 69 5.01 -8.42 8.67
C GLY A 69 5.13 -8.89 7.22
N ILE A 70 4.30 -9.88 6.86
CA ILE A 70 4.22 -10.44 5.51
C ILE A 70 2.99 -9.89 4.80
N ALA A 71 3.21 -9.30 3.64
CA ALA A 71 2.15 -8.74 2.81
C ALA A 71 1.34 -9.85 2.09
N PRO A 72 0.16 -9.53 1.50
CA PRO A 72 -0.64 -10.50 0.73
C PRO A 72 0.11 -11.16 -0.43
N CYS A 73 1.17 -10.55 -0.94
CA CYS A 73 2.05 -11.11 -1.97
C CYS A 73 3.08 -12.12 -1.44
N GLY A 74 3.10 -12.43 -0.13
CA GLY A 74 4.04 -13.36 0.51
C GLY A 74 5.43 -12.78 0.81
N ARG A 75 5.68 -11.50 0.51
CA ARG A 75 6.95 -10.81 0.82
C ARG A 75 6.81 -9.94 2.07
N VAL A 76 7.95 -9.60 2.68
CA VAL A 76 7.99 -8.57 3.73
C VAL A 76 7.35 -7.27 3.21
N VAL A 77 6.62 -6.57 4.05
CA VAL A 77 5.96 -5.31 3.67
C VAL A 77 6.94 -4.32 3.06
N CYS A 78 6.58 -3.73 1.90
CA CYS A 78 7.46 -2.84 1.13
C CYS A 78 7.95 -1.64 1.96
N CYS A 79 7.12 -1.11 2.86
CA CYS A 79 7.47 0.01 3.72
C CYS A 79 8.60 -0.30 4.71
N ALA A 80 8.76 -1.56 5.12
CA ALA A 80 9.85 -1.98 6.00
C ALA A 80 11.09 -2.46 5.24
N SER A 81 10.96 -2.78 3.93
CA SER A 81 12.05 -3.39 3.15
C SER A 81 12.68 -2.44 2.12
N CYS A 82 11.90 -1.95 1.14
CA CYS A 82 12.45 -1.28 -0.05
C CYS A 82 11.84 0.09 -0.37
N LEU A 83 10.71 0.46 0.23
CA LEU A 83 10.03 1.73 -0.04
C LEU A 83 9.90 2.56 1.24
N PRO A 84 10.99 3.27 1.66
CA PRO A 84 10.97 4.07 2.89
C PRO A 84 10.06 5.30 2.75
N ASP A 85 9.93 5.85 1.55
CA ASP A 85 9.13 7.04 1.29
C ASP A 85 7.73 6.69 0.80
N PHE A 86 6.76 7.43 1.30
CA PHE A 86 5.35 7.19 0.99
C PHE A 86 4.83 8.22 -0.01
N ARG A 87 4.70 7.78 -1.25
CA ARG A 87 3.99 8.55 -2.27
C ARG A 87 2.49 8.27 -2.23
N LYS A 88 1.71 9.17 -2.82
CA LYS A 88 0.26 9.08 -2.84
C LYS A 88 -0.20 8.01 -3.82
N VAL A 89 -0.82 6.96 -3.31
CA VAL A 89 -1.42 5.88 -4.12
C VAL A 89 -2.88 6.20 -4.43
N THR A 90 -3.30 5.95 -5.67
CA THR A 90 -4.67 6.20 -6.12
C THR A 90 -5.32 4.95 -6.73
N ILE A 91 -6.66 4.91 -6.71
CA ILE A 91 -7.44 3.83 -7.35
C ILE A 91 -7.21 3.80 -8.87
N LYS A 92 -6.88 4.94 -9.49
CA LYS A 92 -6.56 5.01 -10.92
C LYS A 92 -5.36 4.12 -11.27
N MET A 93 -4.34 4.09 -10.40
CA MET A 93 -3.16 3.22 -10.57
C MET A 93 -3.55 1.73 -10.60
N ALA A 94 -4.43 1.30 -9.70
CA ALA A 94 -4.94 -0.07 -9.70
C ALA A 94 -5.71 -0.41 -10.99
N LYS A 95 -6.52 0.54 -11.51
CA LYS A 95 -7.21 0.37 -12.80
C LYS A 95 -6.24 0.25 -13.98
N THR A 96 -5.22 1.11 -14.04
CA THR A 96 -4.20 1.07 -15.10
C THR A 96 -3.44 -0.26 -15.10
N GLN A 97 -3.22 -0.85 -13.93
CA GLN A 97 -2.57 -2.14 -13.75
C GLN A 97 -3.52 -3.35 -13.95
N GLY A 98 -4.77 -3.10 -14.33
CA GLY A 98 -5.76 -4.16 -14.59
C GLY A 98 -6.20 -4.94 -13.35
N LEU A 99 -5.97 -4.40 -12.13
CA LEU A 99 -6.34 -5.07 -10.90
C LEU A 99 -7.81 -4.91 -10.57
N SER A 100 -8.39 -5.98 -10.03
CA SER A 100 -9.75 -5.92 -9.47
C SER A 100 -9.82 -4.88 -8.36
N LEU A 101 -10.86 -4.05 -8.35
CA LEU A 101 -11.07 -3.02 -7.33
C LEU A 101 -11.58 -3.58 -5.98
N ASN A 102 -11.51 -4.90 -5.79
CA ASN A 102 -11.83 -5.52 -4.51
C ASN A 102 -10.81 -5.04 -3.44
N PRO A 103 -11.27 -4.40 -2.35
CA PRO A 103 -10.40 -3.91 -1.30
C PRO A 103 -9.42 -4.95 -0.76
N ALA A 104 -9.82 -6.21 -0.66
CA ALA A 104 -8.96 -7.31 -0.22
C ALA A 104 -7.76 -7.57 -1.16
N LYS A 105 -7.87 -7.19 -2.44
CA LYS A 105 -6.80 -7.41 -3.44
C LYS A 105 -5.91 -6.19 -3.69
N ILE A 106 -6.39 -4.99 -3.34
CA ILE A 106 -5.64 -3.74 -3.58
C ILE A 106 -5.18 -3.05 -2.29
N SER A 107 -5.56 -3.58 -1.12
CA SER A 107 -5.11 -3.06 0.17
C SER A 107 -3.92 -3.86 0.72
N GLY A 108 -2.97 -3.13 1.28
CA GLY A 108 -1.85 -3.73 2.00
C GLY A 108 -2.22 -4.10 3.44
N LEU A 109 -1.26 -4.67 4.18
CA LEU A 109 -1.42 -5.04 5.59
C LEU A 109 -1.84 -3.85 6.48
N CYS A 110 -1.43 -2.64 6.11
CA CYS A 110 -1.82 -1.39 6.79
C CYS A 110 -3.28 -0.94 6.51
N GLY A 111 -4.07 -1.69 5.76
CA GLY A 111 -5.44 -1.33 5.36
C GLY A 111 -5.54 -0.19 4.33
N ARG A 112 -4.43 0.38 3.88
CA ARG A 112 -4.38 1.37 2.79
C ARG A 112 -4.02 0.71 1.47
N LEU A 113 -4.19 1.42 0.35
CA LEU A 113 -3.77 0.93 -0.96
C LEU A 113 -2.29 0.52 -0.95
N MET A 114 -1.96 -0.58 -1.63
CA MET A 114 -0.62 -1.15 -1.70
C MET A 114 0.39 -0.16 -2.28
N CYS A 115 1.58 -0.07 -1.66
CA CYS A 115 2.66 0.83 -2.10
C CYS A 115 3.21 0.45 -3.48
N CYS A 116 3.22 -0.84 -3.84
CA CYS A 116 3.68 -1.32 -5.14
C CYS A 116 2.86 -0.76 -6.30
N LEU A 117 1.58 -0.43 -6.08
CA LEU A 117 0.75 0.21 -7.12
C LEU A 117 1.35 1.53 -7.62
N GLU A 118 1.93 2.31 -6.73
CA GLU A 118 2.59 3.56 -7.09
C GLU A 118 3.99 3.31 -7.64
N TYR A 119 4.74 2.41 -7.02
CA TYR A 119 6.09 2.07 -7.45
C TYR A 119 6.15 1.57 -8.90
N GLU A 120 5.18 0.77 -9.30
CA GLU A 120 5.11 0.20 -10.66
C GLU A 120 4.34 1.10 -11.64
N ASN A 121 3.68 2.17 -11.17
CA ASN A 121 2.74 2.97 -11.95
C ASN A 121 3.36 3.57 -13.22
N ASP A 122 4.61 4.02 -13.18
CA ASP A 122 5.25 4.69 -14.30
C ASP A 122 5.42 3.70 -15.46
N HIS A 123 5.93 2.50 -15.18
CA HIS A 123 6.04 1.43 -16.17
C HIS A 123 4.69 1.08 -16.80
N TYR A 124 3.66 0.83 -15.98
CA TYR A 124 2.33 0.53 -16.50
C TYR A 124 1.71 1.68 -17.29
N SER A 125 1.97 2.92 -16.89
CA SER A 125 1.45 4.11 -17.59
C SER A 125 2.09 4.31 -18.95
N GLU A 126 3.38 4.02 -19.08
CA GLU A 126 4.10 4.05 -20.37
C GLU A 126 3.63 2.92 -21.28
N THR A 127 3.59 1.71 -20.77
CA THR A 127 3.12 0.54 -21.51
C THR A 127 1.66 0.69 -21.97
N TYR A 128 0.80 1.25 -21.12
CA TYR A 128 -0.60 1.50 -21.48
C TYR A 128 -0.76 2.43 -22.69
N LYS A 129 0.17 3.36 -22.89
CA LYS A 129 0.16 4.27 -24.05
C LYS A 129 0.62 3.56 -25.34
N LEU A 130 1.49 2.56 -25.21
CA LEU A 130 2.03 1.79 -26.34
C LEU A 130 1.08 0.69 -26.80
N MET A 131 0.28 0.13 -25.88
CA MET A 131 -0.60 -1.00 -26.18
C MET A 131 -1.92 -0.55 -26.83
N PRO A 132 -2.44 -1.31 -27.81
CA PRO A 132 -3.75 -1.04 -28.38
C PRO A 132 -4.85 -1.23 -27.33
N LYS A 133 -5.92 -0.45 -27.43
CA LYS A 133 -7.04 -0.55 -26.48
C LYS A 133 -7.82 -1.86 -26.69
N ILE A 134 -8.30 -2.45 -25.60
CA ILE A 134 -9.21 -3.60 -25.65
C ILE A 134 -10.45 -3.20 -26.46
N GLY A 135 -10.85 -4.04 -27.41
CA GLY A 135 -11.95 -3.78 -28.34
C GLY A 135 -11.55 -3.00 -29.60
N SER A 136 -10.32 -2.50 -29.73
CA SER A 136 -9.86 -1.86 -30.96
C SER A 136 -9.51 -2.90 -32.04
N GLU A 137 -9.63 -2.49 -33.29
CA GLU A 137 -9.19 -3.27 -34.44
C GLU A 137 -7.70 -3.04 -34.66
N VAL A 138 -6.96 -4.12 -34.91
CA VAL A 138 -5.52 -4.11 -35.19
C VAL A 138 -5.22 -4.95 -36.43
N ASP A 139 -4.23 -4.53 -37.19
CA ASP A 139 -3.73 -5.29 -38.32
C ASP A 139 -2.76 -6.36 -37.84
N THR A 140 -3.04 -7.62 -38.17
CA THR A 140 -2.19 -8.76 -37.89
C THR A 140 -1.74 -9.40 -39.21
N PRO A 141 -0.67 -10.20 -39.21
CA PRO A 141 -0.23 -10.91 -40.44
C PRO A 141 -1.35 -11.74 -41.10
N ASP A 142 -2.31 -12.17 -40.30
CA ASP A 142 -3.46 -12.97 -40.77
C ASP A 142 -4.68 -12.08 -41.16
N GLY A 143 -4.55 -10.75 -41.14
CA GLY A 143 -5.61 -9.77 -41.43
C GLY A 143 -6.08 -9.02 -40.17
N LYS A 144 -7.20 -8.28 -40.32
CA LYS A 144 -7.77 -7.49 -39.24
C LYS A 144 -8.35 -8.34 -38.11
N ALA A 145 -8.07 -7.99 -36.89
CA ALA A 145 -8.52 -8.69 -35.69
C ALA A 145 -8.86 -7.71 -34.57
N ILE A 146 -9.73 -8.13 -33.65
CA ILE A 146 -10.14 -7.30 -32.51
C ILE A 146 -9.36 -7.70 -31.26
N VAL A 147 -8.80 -6.73 -30.56
CA VAL A 147 -8.10 -6.93 -29.28
C VAL A 147 -9.07 -7.38 -28.19
N VAL A 148 -8.77 -8.52 -27.56
CA VAL A 148 -9.57 -9.10 -26.47
C VAL A 148 -8.92 -8.84 -25.11
N THR A 149 -7.62 -9.09 -24.99
CA THR A 149 -6.87 -8.85 -23.74
C THR A 149 -5.48 -8.30 -24.03
N ASN A 150 -4.97 -7.53 -23.09
CA ASN A 150 -3.60 -7.00 -23.11
C ASN A 150 -2.85 -7.46 -21.86
N ASN A 151 -1.65 -7.97 -22.04
CA ASN A 151 -0.75 -8.24 -20.94
C ASN A 151 0.36 -7.15 -20.93
N MET A 152 0.26 -6.24 -19.97
CA MET A 152 1.17 -5.09 -19.85
C MET A 152 2.61 -5.47 -19.48
N LEU A 153 2.83 -6.65 -18.90
CA LEU A 153 4.16 -7.12 -18.47
C LEU A 153 4.90 -7.80 -19.62
N THR A 154 4.20 -8.63 -20.40
CA THR A 154 4.79 -9.38 -21.50
C THR A 154 4.67 -8.67 -22.84
N LEU A 155 3.94 -7.56 -22.91
CA LEU A 155 3.61 -6.81 -24.13
C LEU A 155 2.86 -7.67 -25.17
N VAL A 156 2.17 -8.71 -24.72
CA VAL A 156 1.41 -9.61 -25.58
C VAL A 156 -0.05 -9.18 -25.64
N VAL A 157 -0.59 -9.15 -26.83
CA VAL A 157 -1.99 -8.82 -27.12
C VAL A 157 -2.68 -10.06 -27.63
N THR A 158 -3.77 -10.47 -26.98
CA THR A 158 -4.63 -11.53 -27.52
C THR A 158 -5.71 -10.92 -28.41
N THR A 159 -5.79 -11.39 -29.63
CA THR A 159 -6.77 -10.92 -30.60
C THR A 159 -7.77 -12.03 -30.95
N LYS A 160 -8.99 -11.65 -31.35
CA LYS A 160 -9.97 -12.54 -31.95
C LYS A 160 -10.25 -12.12 -33.39
N LYS A 161 -10.29 -13.10 -34.27
CA LYS A 161 -10.68 -12.94 -35.68
C LYS A 161 -11.94 -13.77 -35.96
N GLN A 162 -12.87 -13.22 -36.68
CA GLN A 162 -14.04 -13.96 -37.15
C GLN A 162 -13.62 -14.86 -38.33
N THR A 163 -13.89 -16.14 -38.22
CA THR A 163 -13.67 -17.13 -39.27
C THR A 163 -14.82 -17.10 -40.28
N GLN A 164 -14.58 -17.49 -41.51
CA GLN A 164 -15.61 -17.53 -42.58
C GLN A 164 -16.81 -18.40 -42.21
N ASP A 165 -16.63 -19.38 -41.35
CA ASP A 165 -17.68 -20.29 -40.85
C ASP A 165 -18.46 -19.73 -39.65
N GLY A 166 -18.32 -18.44 -39.32
CA GLY A 166 -19.03 -17.78 -38.21
C GLY A 166 -18.42 -18.02 -36.82
N GLY A 167 -17.32 -18.77 -36.70
CA GLY A 167 -16.59 -18.99 -35.48
C GLY A 167 -15.57 -17.87 -35.15
N PHE A 168 -14.90 -17.98 -33.98
CA PHE A 168 -13.82 -17.07 -33.60
C PHE A 168 -12.53 -17.85 -33.39
N THR A 169 -11.43 -17.34 -33.94
CA THR A 169 -10.08 -17.83 -33.67
C THR A 169 -9.35 -16.82 -32.79
N TYR A 170 -8.69 -17.29 -31.73
CA TYR A 170 -7.91 -16.48 -30.82
C TYR A 170 -6.42 -16.69 -31.08
N LYS A 171 -5.65 -15.62 -31.07
CA LYS A 171 -4.22 -15.67 -31.30
C LYS A 171 -3.47 -14.68 -30.40
#